data_17dc5251719d9cd0af0a6b425120898a
#
_entry.id   17dc5251719d9cd0af0a6b425120898a
#
_cell.length_a   1.000
_cell.length_b   1.000
_cell.length_c   1.000
_cell.angle_alpha   90.00
_cell.angle_beta   90.00
_cell.angle_gamma   90.00
#
_symmetry.space_group_name_H-M   'P 1'
#
loop_
_entity.id
_entity.type
_entity.pdbx_description
1 polymer ?
#
loop_
_entity_poly.entity_id
_entity_poly.type
_entity_poly.pdbx_seq_one_letter_code
_entity_poly.pdbx_strand_id
1 'polypeptide(L)'
;LIYLLLSIACSVLLGFIFKLFARFGVHTFQAIMFNYFTCLACGWLHSGNLPFSEADRGEPWMPYALLLGLVFISGFNTAALTVRYFGVTVSQVMQKMSILLTVPFAILVYGESSGAAKLLGFALALCSIVLVNWPASKQQTTTNNGLGRLWIPLLTWVLAGVIEMVFVLVQHNRMTDQGDPAFITTIFSTAGILGLAVCGFGWASGRFAFSWRNVAAGVVLGIPNYGSMLFLLMALGSGMEASLAFPLTNVGIILATTIGAVWLFEERLSAVNWWGIALAVAAIVFISV
;
A
#
# COMPACT_ATOMS: atom_id res chain seq x y z
N LEU A 1 -5.43 -11.47 14.72
CA LEU A 1 -3.97 -11.42 14.54
C LEU A 1 -3.50 -12.17 13.29
N ILE A 2 -4.00 -13.40 13.03
CA ILE A 2 -3.53 -14.21 11.87
C ILE A 2 -3.75 -13.47 10.54
N TYR A 3 -4.88 -12.82 10.34
CA TYR A 3 -5.15 -12.03 9.13
C TYR A 3 -4.16 -10.89 8.94
N LEU A 4 -3.77 -10.20 10.02
CA LEU A 4 -2.75 -9.15 9.94
C LEU A 4 -1.39 -9.70 9.49
N LEU A 5 -0.97 -10.83 10.04
CA LEU A 5 0.27 -11.51 9.65
C LEU A 5 0.26 -11.95 8.18
N LEU A 6 -0.88 -12.47 7.70
CA LEU A 6 -1.05 -12.85 6.30
C LEU A 6 -1.02 -11.62 5.37
N SER A 7 -1.65 -10.51 5.78
CA SER A 7 -1.58 -9.23 5.06
C SER A 7 -0.14 -8.73 4.95
N ILE A 8 0.61 -8.75 6.06
CA ILE A 8 2.03 -8.37 6.09
C ILE A 8 2.83 -9.27 5.14
N ALA A 9 2.67 -10.60 5.22
CA ALA A 9 3.39 -11.54 4.36
C ALA A 9 3.13 -11.28 2.87
N CYS A 10 1.86 -11.07 2.48
CA CYS A 10 1.50 -10.71 1.11
C CYS A 10 2.13 -9.37 0.70
N SER A 11 2.11 -8.36 1.57
CA SER A 11 2.68 -7.04 1.30
C SER A 11 4.21 -7.09 1.16
N VAL A 12 4.88 -7.94 1.92
CA VAL A 12 6.33 -8.20 1.80
C VAL A 12 6.66 -8.81 0.44
N LEU A 13 5.86 -9.78 0.00
CA LEU A 13 6.01 -10.37 -1.35
C LEU A 13 5.86 -9.30 -2.45
N LEU A 14 4.90 -8.38 -2.31
CA LEU A 14 4.77 -7.24 -3.23
C LEU A 14 6.07 -6.44 -3.32
N GLY A 15 6.66 -6.10 -2.18
CA GLY A 15 7.92 -5.36 -2.13
C GLY A 15 9.05 -6.07 -2.87
N PHE A 16 9.19 -7.38 -2.70
CA PHE A 16 10.21 -8.17 -3.39
C PHE A 16 9.95 -8.29 -4.89
N ILE A 17 8.68 -8.49 -5.30
CA ILE A 17 8.30 -8.54 -6.72
C ILE A 17 8.60 -7.20 -7.40
N PHE A 18 8.25 -6.05 -6.79
CA PHE A 18 8.58 -4.73 -7.32
C PHE A 18 10.09 -4.52 -7.48
N LYS A 19 10.89 -5.01 -6.54
CA LYS A 19 12.35 -4.93 -6.64
C LYS A 19 12.89 -5.70 -7.85
N LEU A 20 12.26 -6.82 -8.20
CA LEU A 20 12.65 -7.62 -9.37
C LEU A 20 12.25 -6.96 -10.70
N PHE A 21 11.30 -6.04 -10.74
CA PHE A 21 10.86 -5.38 -11.96
C PHE A 21 12.00 -4.69 -12.71
N ALA A 22 12.87 -3.99 -11.99
CA ALA A 22 14.04 -3.34 -12.59
C ALA A 22 14.99 -4.36 -13.23
N ARG A 23 15.22 -5.50 -12.55
CA ARG A 23 16.10 -6.57 -13.05
C ARG A 23 15.58 -7.21 -14.34
N PHE A 24 14.25 -7.35 -14.45
CA PHE A 24 13.62 -7.99 -15.61
C PHE A 24 13.15 -6.99 -16.68
N GLY A 25 13.45 -5.69 -16.55
CA GLY A 25 13.04 -4.66 -17.49
C GLY A 25 11.52 -4.55 -17.66
N VAL A 26 10.77 -4.72 -16.56
CA VAL A 26 9.32 -4.62 -16.53
C VAL A 26 8.89 -3.15 -16.52
N HIS A 27 7.94 -2.80 -17.38
CA HIS A 27 7.33 -1.47 -17.34
C HIS A 27 6.30 -1.42 -16.20
N THR A 28 6.68 -0.80 -15.09
CA THR A 28 5.93 -0.81 -13.83
C THR A 28 4.47 -0.42 -13.99
N PHE A 29 4.15 0.65 -14.73
CA PHE A 29 2.76 1.11 -14.89
C PHE A 29 1.89 0.06 -15.60
N GLN A 30 2.40 -0.58 -16.66
CA GLN A 30 1.66 -1.64 -17.36
C GLN A 30 1.49 -2.89 -16.47
N ALA A 31 2.52 -3.28 -15.74
CA ALA A 31 2.43 -4.39 -14.80
C ALA A 31 1.40 -4.12 -13.69
N ILE A 32 1.30 -2.89 -13.19
CA ILE A 32 0.30 -2.50 -12.18
C ILE A 32 -1.12 -2.57 -12.77
N MET A 33 -1.32 -2.14 -14.01
CA MET A 33 -2.62 -2.29 -14.67
C MET A 33 -3.03 -3.76 -14.75
N PHE A 34 -2.13 -4.65 -15.22
CA PHE A 34 -2.39 -6.10 -15.27
C PHE A 34 -2.57 -6.72 -13.88
N ASN A 35 -1.86 -6.22 -12.86
CA ASN A 35 -2.06 -6.60 -11.47
C ASN A 35 -3.50 -6.34 -11.01
N TYR A 36 -4.10 -5.21 -11.37
CA TYR A 36 -5.49 -4.93 -11.01
C TYR A 36 -6.48 -5.90 -11.67
N PHE A 37 -6.26 -6.27 -12.93
CA PHE A 37 -7.07 -7.33 -13.58
C PHE A 37 -6.85 -8.70 -12.94
N THR A 38 -5.65 -8.99 -12.46
CA THR A 38 -5.40 -10.22 -11.70
C THR A 38 -6.12 -10.21 -10.36
N CYS A 39 -6.11 -9.08 -9.65
CA CYS A 39 -6.89 -8.92 -8.41
C CYS A 39 -8.39 -9.10 -8.66
N LEU A 40 -8.92 -8.56 -9.78
CA LEU A 40 -10.29 -8.79 -10.21
C LEU A 40 -10.56 -10.29 -10.43
N ALA A 41 -9.67 -10.99 -11.14
CA ALA A 41 -9.80 -12.42 -11.38
C ALA A 41 -9.76 -13.24 -10.07
N CYS A 42 -8.87 -12.89 -9.13
CA CYS A 42 -8.81 -13.51 -7.81
C CYS A 42 -10.11 -13.32 -7.03
N GLY A 43 -10.67 -12.12 -7.04
CA GLY A 43 -11.92 -11.83 -6.35
C GLY A 43 -13.12 -12.51 -7.00
N TRP A 44 -13.17 -12.58 -8.33
CA TRP A 44 -14.18 -13.34 -9.03
C TRP A 44 -14.12 -14.85 -8.71
N LEU A 45 -12.93 -15.42 -8.69
CA LEU A 45 -12.74 -16.83 -8.29
C LEU A 45 -13.12 -17.07 -6.83
N HIS A 46 -12.95 -16.05 -5.96
CA HIS A 46 -13.29 -16.16 -4.55
C HIS A 46 -14.80 -16.06 -4.31
N SER A 47 -15.51 -15.14 -4.98
CA SER A 47 -16.94 -14.87 -4.74
C SER A 47 -17.87 -15.57 -5.73
N GLY A 48 -17.38 -15.96 -6.89
CA GLY A 48 -18.20 -16.42 -8.01
C GLY A 48 -18.95 -15.30 -8.77
N ASN A 49 -18.85 -14.05 -8.29
CA ASN A 49 -19.58 -12.89 -8.83
C ASN A 49 -18.63 -11.90 -9.50
N LEU A 50 -19.06 -11.28 -10.58
CA LEU A 50 -18.38 -10.14 -11.18
C LEU A 50 -18.72 -8.85 -10.42
N PRO A 51 -17.81 -7.87 -10.37
CA PRO A 51 -18.09 -6.56 -9.78
C PRO A 51 -19.15 -5.82 -10.59
N PHE A 52 -19.81 -4.82 -9.95
CA PHE A 52 -20.89 -4.03 -10.53
C PHE A 52 -22.16 -4.85 -10.87
N SER A 53 -22.38 -5.95 -10.16
CA SER A 53 -23.61 -6.72 -10.27
C SER A 53 -24.82 -5.90 -9.84
N GLU A 54 -26.03 -6.36 -10.17
CA GLU A 54 -27.26 -5.67 -9.70
C GLU A 54 -27.37 -5.69 -8.17
N ALA A 55 -26.83 -6.72 -7.52
CA ALA A 55 -26.78 -6.82 -6.07
C ALA A 55 -25.87 -5.75 -5.44
N ASP A 56 -24.80 -5.35 -6.14
CA ASP A 56 -23.87 -4.33 -5.65
C ASP A 56 -24.42 -2.91 -5.79
N ARG A 57 -25.43 -2.73 -6.68
CA ARG A 57 -26.05 -1.42 -6.92
C ARG A 57 -26.87 -1.00 -5.72
N GLY A 58 -26.51 0.14 -5.13
CA GLY A 58 -27.19 0.66 -3.93
C GLY A 58 -26.55 0.25 -2.63
N GLU A 59 -25.50 -0.60 -2.65
CA GLU A 59 -24.72 -0.89 -1.47
C GLU A 59 -24.03 0.37 -0.92
N PRO A 60 -24.02 0.57 0.41
CA PRO A 60 -23.47 1.77 1.03
C PRO A 60 -21.97 1.97 0.73
N TRP A 61 -21.24 0.90 0.48
CA TRP A 61 -19.81 0.92 0.20
C TRP A 61 -19.47 1.28 -1.26
N MET A 62 -20.43 1.20 -2.20
CA MET A 62 -20.17 1.38 -3.63
C MET A 62 -19.45 2.71 -3.97
N PRO A 63 -19.91 3.89 -3.50
CA PRO A 63 -19.21 5.15 -3.81
C PRO A 63 -17.80 5.20 -3.26
N TYR A 64 -17.54 4.56 -2.12
CA TYR A 64 -16.21 4.49 -1.53
C TYR A 64 -15.29 3.55 -2.31
N ALA A 65 -15.79 2.45 -2.85
CA ALA A 65 -15.03 1.55 -3.73
C ALA A 65 -14.61 2.25 -5.02
N LEU A 66 -15.51 3.01 -5.65
CA LEU A 66 -15.20 3.81 -6.83
C LEU A 66 -14.17 4.90 -6.54
N LEU A 67 -14.33 5.63 -5.43
CA LEU A 67 -13.36 6.60 -4.95
C LEU A 67 -11.98 5.96 -4.73
N LEU A 68 -11.95 4.84 -4.02
CA LEU A 68 -10.71 4.10 -3.78
C LEU A 68 -10.04 3.66 -5.08
N GLY A 69 -10.78 3.16 -6.06
CA GLY A 69 -10.22 2.79 -7.36
C GLY A 69 -9.53 3.97 -8.06
N LEU A 70 -10.13 5.16 -8.03
CA LEU A 70 -9.53 6.40 -8.54
C LEU A 70 -8.29 6.80 -7.72
N VAL A 71 -8.37 6.72 -6.39
CA VAL A 71 -7.27 7.09 -5.50
C VAL A 71 -6.10 6.11 -5.64
N PHE A 72 -6.36 4.80 -5.82
CA PHE A 72 -5.33 3.79 -6.03
C PHE A 72 -4.51 4.07 -7.29
N ILE A 73 -5.14 4.29 -8.45
CA ILE A 73 -4.40 4.56 -9.68
C ILE A 73 -3.65 5.91 -9.60
N SER A 74 -4.25 6.92 -8.97
CA SER A 74 -3.62 8.23 -8.75
C SER A 74 -2.45 8.13 -7.79
N GLY A 75 -2.61 7.42 -6.67
CA GLY A 75 -1.57 7.17 -5.67
C GLY A 75 -0.37 6.42 -6.27
N PHE A 76 -0.62 5.42 -7.10
CA PHE A 76 0.46 4.72 -7.80
C PHE A 76 1.24 5.64 -8.74
N ASN A 77 0.56 6.49 -9.50
CA ASN A 77 1.23 7.43 -10.40
C ASN A 77 2.06 8.46 -9.62
N THR A 78 1.52 9.02 -8.54
CA THR A 78 2.26 9.98 -7.71
C THR A 78 3.43 9.33 -6.98
N ALA A 79 3.28 8.08 -6.50
CA ALA A 79 4.37 7.31 -5.93
C ALA A 79 5.48 7.05 -6.95
N ALA A 80 5.14 6.67 -8.18
CA ALA A 80 6.12 6.48 -9.26
C ALA A 80 6.83 7.80 -9.63
N LEU A 81 6.11 8.92 -9.67
CA LEU A 81 6.71 10.24 -9.87
C LEU A 81 7.61 10.63 -8.69
N THR A 82 7.20 10.31 -7.45
CA THR A 82 8.04 10.54 -6.26
C THR A 82 9.33 9.73 -6.35
N VAL A 83 9.26 8.46 -6.77
CA VAL A 83 10.46 7.65 -7.02
C VAL A 83 11.35 8.30 -8.06
N ARG A 84 10.79 8.75 -9.17
CA ARG A 84 11.53 9.36 -10.28
C ARG A 84 12.27 10.63 -9.88
N TYR A 85 11.65 11.49 -9.08
CA TYR A 85 12.21 12.81 -8.75
C TYR A 85 12.95 12.84 -7.41
N PHE A 86 12.54 12.03 -6.44
CA PHE A 86 13.04 12.09 -5.06
C PHE A 86 13.65 10.77 -4.58
N GLY A 87 13.54 9.71 -5.38
CA GLY A 87 14.08 8.38 -5.06
C GLY A 87 13.07 7.47 -4.34
N VAL A 88 13.41 6.19 -4.32
CA VAL A 88 12.55 5.12 -3.78
C VAL A 88 12.29 5.32 -2.29
N THR A 89 13.33 5.67 -1.54
CA THR A 89 13.26 5.90 -0.08
C THR A 89 12.21 6.95 0.28
N VAL A 90 12.22 8.10 -0.41
CA VAL A 90 11.23 9.17 -0.13
C VAL A 90 9.82 8.68 -0.43
N SER A 91 9.62 7.98 -1.54
CA SER A 91 8.31 7.44 -1.90
C SER A 91 7.78 6.45 -0.85
N GLN A 92 8.63 5.54 -0.36
CA GLN A 92 8.26 4.58 0.67
C GLN A 92 7.95 5.26 2.01
N VAL A 93 8.79 6.21 2.43
CA VAL A 93 8.56 6.98 3.66
C VAL A 93 7.23 7.71 3.56
N MET A 94 6.94 8.42 2.47
CA MET A 94 5.67 9.16 2.31
C MET A 94 4.46 8.23 2.40
N GLN A 95 4.49 7.07 1.73
CA GLN A 95 3.40 6.11 1.81
C GLN A 95 3.21 5.56 3.24
N LYS A 96 4.28 5.24 3.95
CA LYS A 96 4.19 4.68 5.31
C LYS A 96 3.86 5.73 6.37
N MET A 97 4.20 7.00 6.12
CA MET A 97 3.81 8.12 6.97
C MET A 97 2.31 8.45 6.88
N SER A 98 1.52 7.77 6.02
CA SER A 98 0.05 7.85 5.99
C SER A 98 -0.59 7.63 7.37
N ILE A 99 0.05 6.83 8.22
CA ILE A 99 -0.39 6.61 9.60
C ILE A 99 -0.50 7.90 10.43
N LEU A 100 0.20 8.99 10.06
CA LEU A 100 0.01 10.33 10.65
C LEU A 100 -1.38 10.92 10.38
N LEU A 101 -2.07 10.46 9.35
CA LEU A 101 -3.44 10.85 9.03
C LEU A 101 -4.43 9.84 9.61
N THR A 102 -4.15 8.55 9.42
CA THR A 102 -5.08 7.45 9.73
C THR A 102 -5.26 7.24 11.23
N VAL A 103 -4.18 7.25 12.02
CA VAL A 103 -4.27 7.02 13.47
C VAL A 103 -5.03 8.14 14.19
N PRO A 104 -4.70 9.45 13.98
CA PRO A 104 -5.51 10.51 14.56
C PRO A 104 -6.97 10.50 14.07
N PHE A 105 -7.21 10.17 12.79
CA PHE A 105 -8.57 10.04 12.27
C PHE A 105 -9.36 8.97 13.03
N ALA A 106 -8.80 7.77 13.23
CA ALA A 106 -9.44 6.69 13.94
C ALA A 106 -9.72 7.04 15.42
N ILE A 107 -8.78 7.69 16.09
CA ILE A 107 -8.94 8.11 17.49
C ILE A 107 -9.97 9.24 17.62
N LEU A 108 -9.87 10.30 16.80
CA LEU A 108 -10.69 11.49 16.96
C LEU A 108 -12.12 11.32 16.43
N VAL A 109 -12.29 10.58 15.34
CA VAL A 109 -13.61 10.41 14.69
C VAL A 109 -14.36 9.22 15.28
N TYR A 110 -13.68 8.13 15.56
CA TYR A 110 -14.30 6.89 16.02
C TYR A 110 -14.06 6.56 17.49
N GLY A 111 -13.30 7.39 18.21
CA GLY A 111 -13.06 7.22 19.64
C GLY A 111 -12.25 5.98 19.98
N GLU A 112 -11.36 5.54 19.07
CA GLU A 112 -10.48 4.40 19.35
C GLU A 112 -9.55 4.71 20.54
N SER A 113 -9.04 3.66 21.17
CA SER A 113 -8.17 3.76 22.34
C SER A 113 -6.93 4.61 22.06
N SER A 114 -6.56 5.50 23.00
CA SER A 114 -5.44 6.43 22.88
C SER A 114 -4.54 6.43 24.13
N GLY A 115 -4.29 5.26 24.72
CA GLY A 115 -3.42 5.12 25.89
C GLY A 115 -2.00 5.65 25.64
N ALA A 116 -1.33 6.11 26.69
CA ALA A 116 0.02 6.69 26.59
C ALA A 116 1.03 5.73 25.96
N ALA A 117 0.93 4.43 26.26
CA ALA A 117 1.78 3.40 25.66
C ALA A 117 1.57 3.31 24.14
N LYS A 118 0.31 3.32 23.69
CA LYS A 118 -0.05 3.27 22.25
C LYS A 118 0.46 4.50 21.51
N LEU A 119 0.31 5.70 22.09
CA LEU A 119 0.82 6.94 21.50
C LEU A 119 2.36 6.95 21.43
N LEU A 120 3.04 6.46 22.47
CA LEU A 120 4.49 6.28 22.44
C LEU A 120 4.91 5.29 21.36
N GLY A 121 4.24 4.14 21.27
CA GLY A 121 4.49 3.15 20.22
C GLY A 121 4.27 3.73 18.83
N PHE A 122 3.23 4.53 18.62
CA PHE A 122 3.00 5.27 17.40
C PHE A 122 4.14 6.22 17.03
N ALA A 123 4.64 7.01 18.00
CA ALA A 123 5.79 7.89 17.77
C ALA A 123 7.05 7.10 17.42
N LEU A 124 7.30 5.96 18.10
CA LEU A 124 8.41 5.06 17.78
C LEU A 124 8.28 4.46 16.38
N ALA A 125 7.06 4.09 15.95
CA ALA A 125 6.79 3.59 14.59
C ALA A 125 7.17 4.63 13.54
N LEU A 126 6.79 5.88 13.73
CA LEU A 126 7.16 6.97 12.83
C LEU A 126 8.67 7.17 12.73
N CYS A 127 9.36 7.19 13.86
CA CYS A 127 10.82 7.29 13.91
C CYS A 127 11.47 6.09 13.19
N SER A 128 10.96 4.87 13.42
CA SER A 128 11.48 3.65 12.80
C SER A 128 11.36 3.69 11.28
N ILE A 129 10.20 4.14 10.74
CA ILE A 129 9.97 4.28 9.30
C ILE A 129 11.07 5.14 8.65
N VAL A 130 11.40 6.26 9.26
CA VAL A 130 12.45 7.16 8.75
C VAL A 130 13.82 6.51 8.84
N LEU A 131 14.18 5.94 9.99
CA LEU A 131 15.52 5.40 10.23
C LEU A 131 15.80 4.12 9.43
N VAL A 132 14.82 3.23 9.29
CA VAL A 132 14.99 2.00 8.48
C VAL A 132 15.20 2.35 7.02
N ASN A 133 14.52 3.38 6.51
CA ASN A 133 14.66 3.84 5.14
C ASN A 133 15.82 4.85 4.95
N TRP A 134 16.63 5.13 5.98
CA TRP A 134 17.74 6.07 5.85
C TRP A 134 18.78 5.53 4.88
N PRO A 135 19.19 6.29 3.84
CA PRO A 135 20.12 5.80 2.85
C PRO A 135 21.50 5.50 3.45
N ALA A 136 22.04 4.31 3.19
CA ALA A 136 23.35 3.86 3.69
C ALA A 136 24.53 4.65 3.08
N SER A 137 24.34 5.26 1.91
CA SER A 137 25.31 6.15 1.27
C SER A 137 24.58 7.38 0.74
N LYS A 138 25.30 8.50 0.57
CA LYS A 138 24.77 9.69 -0.12
C LYS A 138 24.45 9.29 -1.58
N GLN A 139 23.25 8.81 -1.82
CA GLN A 139 22.71 8.78 -3.17
C GLN A 139 22.69 10.22 -3.66
N GLN A 140 23.54 10.51 -4.64
CA GLN A 140 23.47 11.77 -5.36
C GLN A 140 22.09 11.83 -6.02
N THR A 141 21.17 12.55 -5.41
CA THR A 141 19.95 12.99 -6.08
C THR A 141 20.42 14.01 -7.14
N THR A 142 20.68 13.50 -8.34
CA THR A 142 21.23 14.28 -9.49
C THR A 142 20.18 15.19 -10.14
N THR A 143 19.12 15.53 -9.45
CA THR A 143 18.14 16.47 -9.99
C THR A 143 18.05 17.69 -9.09
N ASN A 144 18.27 18.86 -9.69
CA ASN A 144 17.88 20.16 -9.16
C ASN A 144 16.34 20.19 -8.97
N ASN A 145 15.88 19.44 -7.97
CA ASN A 145 14.46 19.37 -7.62
C ASN A 145 14.13 20.65 -6.86
N GLY A 146 13.81 21.71 -7.59
CA GLY A 146 13.36 22.97 -7.00
C GLY A 146 12.15 22.71 -6.09
N LEU A 147 11.98 23.54 -5.07
CA LEU A 147 10.85 23.55 -4.12
C LEU A 147 9.48 23.39 -4.81
N GLY A 148 9.37 23.78 -6.09
CA GLY A 148 8.15 23.63 -6.90
C GLY A 148 7.66 22.22 -7.17
N ARG A 149 8.40 21.16 -6.80
CA ARG A 149 7.97 19.75 -6.99
C ARG A 149 7.65 19.02 -5.68
N LEU A 150 7.78 19.66 -4.53
CA LEU A 150 7.47 19.05 -3.23
C LEU A 150 6.01 18.61 -3.10
N TRP A 151 5.10 19.15 -3.90
CA TRP A 151 3.70 18.71 -3.93
C TRP A 151 3.54 17.25 -4.33
N ILE A 152 4.50 16.66 -5.09
CA ILE A 152 4.41 15.26 -5.55
C ILE A 152 4.51 14.28 -4.37
N PRO A 153 5.57 14.30 -3.54
CA PRO A 153 5.64 13.42 -2.36
C PRO A 153 4.54 13.74 -1.34
N LEU A 154 4.15 15.01 -1.18
CA LEU A 154 3.03 15.37 -0.30
C LEU A 154 1.71 14.76 -0.81
N LEU A 155 1.44 14.82 -2.11
CA LEU A 155 0.26 14.19 -2.69
C LEU A 155 0.30 12.67 -2.54
N THR A 156 1.46 12.03 -2.68
CA THR A 156 1.64 10.60 -2.41
C THR A 156 1.26 10.26 -0.97
N TRP A 157 1.70 11.06 0.00
CA TRP A 157 1.35 10.91 1.40
C TRP A 157 -0.15 11.07 1.67
N VAL A 158 -0.77 12.12 1.13
CA VAL A 158 -2.21 12.39 1.29
C VAL A 158 -3.04 11.26 0.69
N LEU A 159 -2.73 10.83 -0.55
CA LEU A 159 -3.48 9.76 -1.21
C LEU A 159 -3.36 8.43 -0.46
N ALA A 160 -2.18 8.10 0.08
CA ALA A 160 -2.00 6.92 0.92
C ALA A 160 -2.87 7.01 2.19
N GLY A 161 -2.89 8.17 2.86
CA GLY A 161 -3.74 8.41 4.02
C GLY A 161 -5.24 8.34 3.70
N VAL A 162 -5.66 8.88 2.56
CA VAL A 162 -7.07 8.79 2.11
C VAL A 162 -7.48 7.33 1.91
N ILE A 163 -6.63 6.49 1.31
CA ILE A 163 -6.90 5.06 1.15
C ILE A 163 -7.17 4.42 2.51
N GLU A 164 -6.26 4.60 3.46
CA GLU A 164 -6.38 4.02 4.79
C GLU A 164 -7.61 4.56 5.55
N MET A 165 -7.86 5.87 5.52
CA MET A 165 -9.02 6.49 6.18
C MET A 165 -10.35 5.98 5.60
N VAL A 166 -10.44 5.78 4.29
CA VAL A 166 -11.66 5.23 3.68
C VAL A 166 -11.85 3.77 4.08
N PHE A 167 -10.80 2.97 4.21
CA PHE A 167 -10.91 1.61 4.75
C PHE A 167 -11.42 1.61 6.19
N VAL A 168 -10.89 2.49 7.05
CA VAL A 168 -11.38 2.67 8.41
C VAL A 168 -12.87 3.02 8.41
N LEU A 169 -13.27 4.00 7.60
CA LEU A 169 -14.65 4.46 7.49
C LEU A 169 -15.59 3.34 7.07
N VAL A 170 -15.27 2.60 6.02
CA VAL A 170 -16.10 1.51 5.49
C VAL A 170 -16.23 0.37 6.51
N GLN A 171 -15.13 -0.03 7.13
CA GLN A 171 -15.13 -1.14 8.08
C GLN A 171 -15.77 -0.76 9.42
N HIS A 172 -15.47 0.43 9.95
CA HIS A 172 -16.07 0.88 11.22
C HIS A 172 -17.57 1.05 11.13
N ASN A 173 -18.08 1.59 10.02
CA ASN A 173 -19.53 1.75 9.80
C ASN A 173 -20.21 0.45 9.31
N ARG A 174 -19.50 -0.67 9.27
CA ARG A 174 -20.01 -1.98 8.84
C ARG A 174 -20.74 -1.91 7.50
N MET A 175 -20.17 -1.16 6.55
CA MET A 175 -20.74 -1.02 5.21
C MET A 175 -20.48 -2.25 4.34
N THR A 176 -19.49 -3.08 4.73
CA THR A 176 -19.16 -4.35 4.08
C THR A 176 -18.96 -5.44 5.12
N ASP A 177 -19.08 -6.69 4.72
CA ASP A 177 -18.65 -7.84 5.50
C ASP A 177 -17.12 -7.92 5.61
N GLN A 178 -16.64 -8.79 6.51
CA GLN A 178 -15.19 -8.98 6.72
C GLN A 178 -14.53 -9.51 5.45
N GLY A 179 -13.71 -8.65 4.81
CA GLY A 179 -12.99 -9.05 3.59
C GLY A 179 -13.91 -9.28 2.40
N ASP A 180 -15.00 -8.53 2.30
CA ASP A 180 -15.97 -8.66 1.21
C ASP A 180 -15.32 -8.61 -0.18
N PRO A 181 -15.38 -9.70 -0.96
CA PRO A 181 -14.78 -9.75 -2.28
C PRO A 181 -15.40 -8.76 -3.26
N ALA A 182 -16.69 -8.43 -3.13
CA ALA A 182 -17.37 -7.50 -4.03
C ALA A 182 -16.81 -6.08 -3.88
N PHE A 183 -16.60 -5.62 -2.65
CA PHE A 183 -15.94 -4.35 -2.36
C PHE A 183 -14.52 -4.30 -2.94
N ILE A 184 -13.70 -5.34 -2.67
CA ILE A 184 -12.32 -5.42 -3.11
C ILE A 184 -12.22 -5.46 -4.64
N THR A 185 -13.05 -6.28 -5.31
CA THR A 185 -13.04 -6.40 -6.76
C THR A 185 -13.51 -5.14 -7.46
N THR A 186 -14.46 -4.41 -6.87
CA THR A 186 -14.94 -3.12 -7.40
C THR A 186 -13.82 -2.07 -7.37
N ILE A 187 -13.04 -2.00 -6.29
CA ILE A 187 -11.87 -1.11 -6.20
C ILE A 187 -10.87 -1.42 -7.32
N PHE A 188 -10.46 -2.69 -7.42
CA PHE A 188 -9.46 -3.09 -8.40
C PHE A 188 -9.96 -3.01 -9.84
N SER A 189 -11.25 -3.26 -10.08
CA SER A 189 -11.87 -3.09 -11.40
C SER A 189 -11.86 -1.63 -11.84
N THR A 190 -12.26 -0.73 -10.95
CA THR A 190 -12.23 0.71 -11.21
C THR A 190 -10.81 1.18 -11.52
N ALA A 191 -9.82 0.81 -10.68
CA ALA A 191 -8.43 1.13 -10.92
C ALA A 191 -7.89 0.50 -12.22
N GLY A 192 -8.27 -0.74 -12.52
CA GLY A 192 -7.90 -1.47 -13.73
C GLY A 192 -8.45 -0.83 -14.99
N ILE A 193 -9.73 -0.45 -15.01
CA ILE A 193 -10.37 0.24 -16.14
C ILE A 193 -9.69 1.58 -16.42
N LEU A 194 -9.44 2.38 -15.39
CA LEU A 194 -8.73 3.64 -15.53
C LEU A 194 -7.28 3.43 -15.99
N GLY A 195 -6.60 2.43 -15.45
CA GLY A 195 -5.26 2.04 -15.88
C GLY A 195 -5.21 1.58 -17.34
N LEU A 196 -6.23 0.81 -17.77
CA LEU A 196 -6.36 0.35 -19.15
C LEU A 196 -6.60 1.53 -20.10
N ALA A 197 -7.41 2.51 -19.73
CA ALA A 197 -7.61 3.73 -20.53
C ALA A 197 -6.30 4.48 -20.74
N VAL A 198 -5.48 4.65 -19.70
CA VAL A 198 -4.16 5.29 -19.80
C VAL A 198 -3.18 4.47 -20.62
N CYS A 199 -3.12 3.15 -20.41
CA CYS A 199 -2.26 2.26 -21.21
C CYS A 199 -2.71 2.22 -22.68
N GLY A 200 -4.02 2.13 -22.94
CA GLY A 200 -4.59 2.12 -24.28
C GLY A 200 -4.22 3.39 -25.06
N PHE A 201 -4.36 4.55 -24.42
CA PHE A 201 -3.89 5.80 -25.01
C PHE A 201 -2.38 5.82 -25.24
N GLY A 202 -1.59 5.28 -24.30
CA GLY A 202 -0.14 5.15 -24.44
C GLY A 202 0.27 4.25 -25.59
N TRP A 203 -0.41 3.13 -25.81
CA TRP A 203 -0.20 2.21 -26.94
C TRP A 203 -0.63 2.84 -28.26
N ALA A 204 -1.81 3.45 -28.32
CA ALA A 204 -2.32 4.12 -29.52
C ALA A 204 -1.42 5.29 -29.95
N SER A 205 -0.82 6.01 -28.99
CA SER A 205 0.09 7.14 -29.26
C SER A 205 1.55 6.71 -29.49
N GLY A 206 1.86 5.42 -29.47
CA GLY A 206 3.23 4.89 -29.62
C GLY A 206 4.17 5.18 -28.44
N ARG A 207 3.64 5.71 -27.31
CA ARG A 207 4.43 5.99 -26.11
C ARG A 207 4.78 4.74 -25.31
N PHE A 208 3.94 3.72 -25.39
CA PHE A 208 4.12 2.44 -24.72
C PHE A 208 4.22 1.32 -25.72
N ALA A 209 5.15 0.37 -25.49
CA ALA A 209 5.19 -0.89 -26.19
C ALA A 209 4.51 -1.97 -25.34
N PHE A 210 3.64 -2.78 -25.95
CA PHE A 210 3.06 -3.94 -25.27
C PHE A 210 4.13 -5.02 -25.08
N SER A 211 4.13 -5.67 -23.93
CA SER A 211 5.03 -6.79 -23.63
C SER A 211 4.37 -7.83 -22.74
N TRP A 212 4.41 -9.09 -23.14
CA TRP A 212 3.96 -10.22 -22.33
C TRP A 212 4.66 -10.33 -20.98
N ARG A 213 5.89 -9.80 -20.89
CA ARG A 213 6.63 -9.70 -19.63
C ARG A 213 5.90 -8.83 -18.60
N ASN A 214 5.29 -7.73 -19.04
CA ASN A 214 4.50 -6.86 -18.19
C ASN A 214 3.21 -7.53 -17.72
N VAL A 215 2.59 -8.36 -18.59
CA VAL A 215 1.42 -9.17 -18.25
C VAL A 215 1.80 -10.17 -17.15
N ALA A 216 2.84 -10.98 -17.40
CA ALA A 216 3.30 -11.97 -16.41
C ALA A 216 3.69 -11.34 -15.08
N ALA A 217 4.40 -10.21 -15.11
CA ALA A 217 4.75 -9.46 -13.90
C ALA A 217 3.51 -8.96 -13.15
N GLY A 218 2.48 -8.50 -13.87
CA GLY A 218 1.20 -8.10 -13.29
C GLY A 218 0.45 -9.26 -12.65
N VAL A 219 0.45 -10.43 -13.28
CA VAL A 219 -0.18 -11.64 -12.73
C VAL A 219 0.52 -12.07 -11.43
N VAL A 220 1.85 -12.14 -11.44
CA VAL A 220 2.63 -12.51 -10.24
C VAL A 220 2.43 -11.51 -9.11
N LEU A 221 2.30 -10.21 -9.44
CA LEU A 221 2.07 -9.15 -8.46
C LEU A 221 0.63 -9.17 -7.92
N GLY A 222 -0.36 -9.49 -8.76
CA GLY A 222 -1.78 -9.36 -8.42
C GLY A 222 -2.25 -10.34 -7.36
N ILE A 223 -1.73 -11.56 -7.36
CA ILE A 223 -2.13 -12.57 -6.37
C ILE A 223 -1.83 -12.11 -4.94
N PRO A 224 -0.59 -11.76 -4.57
CA PRO A 224 -0.32 -11.25 -3.22
C PRO A 224 -0.95 -9.86 -2.97
N ASN A 225 -1.19 -9.05 -4.01
CA ASN A 225 -1.86 -7.77 -3.83
C ASN A 225 -3.32 -7.96 -3.40
N TYR A 226 -4.07 -8.84 -4.06
CA TYR A 226 -5.41 -9.21 -3.64
C TYR A 226 -5.41 -9.75 -2.20
N GLY A 227 -4.50 -10.68 -1.88
CA GLY A 227 -4.37 -11.27 -0.55
C GLY A 227 -4.04 -10.24 0.52
N SER A 228 -3.13 -9.29 0.25
CA SER A 228 -2.74 -8.27 1.22
C SER A 228 -3.93 -7.40 1.64
N MET A 229 -4.76 -7.03 0.69
CA MET A 229 -5.94 -6.21 0.93
C MET A 229 -7.06 -7.02 1.60
N LEU A 230 -7.34 -8.23 1.11
CA LEU A 230 -8.33 -9.13 1.69
C LEU A 230 -8.05 -9.36 3.18
N PHE A 231 -6.83 -9.77 3.52
CA PHE A 231 -6.47 -10.08 4.90
C PHE A 231 -6.41 -8.83 5.79
N LEU A 232 -6.06 -7.66 5.26
CA LEU A 232 -6.13 -6.41 6.02
C LEU A 232 -7.58 -6.08 6.38
N LEU A 233 -8.50 -6.16 5.42
CA LEU A 233 -9.92 -5.89 5.66
C LEU A 233 -10.55 -6.94 6.59
N MET A 234 -10.14 -8.21 6.50
CA MET A 234 -10.53 -9.24 7.46
C MET A 234 -10.02 -8.95 8.88
N ALA A 235 -8.81 -8.41 9.02
CA ALA A 235 -8.27 -8.00 10.32
C ALA A 235 -9.08 -6.85 10.93
N LEU A 236 -9.36 -5.80 10.16
CA LEU A 236 -10.19 -4.67 10.58
C LEU A 236 -11.62 -5.10 10.90
N GLY A 237 -12.24 -5.90 10.03
CA GLY A 237 -13.59 -6.41 10.21
C GLY A 237 -13.74 -7.37 11.40
N SER A 238 -12.64 -7.99 11.86
CA SER A 238 -12.63 -8.82 13.07
C SER A 238 -12.65 -8.02 14.39
N GLY A 239 -12.78 -6.69 14.31
CA GLY A 239 -12.83 -5.80 15.47
C GLY A 239 -11.45 -5.27 15.91
N MET A 240 -10.42 -5.44 15.09
CA MET A 240 -9.11 -4.83 15.36
C MET A 240 -9.20 -3.32 15.12
N GLU A 241 -8.81 -2.52 16.13
CA GLU A 241 -8.74 -1.07 15.98
C GLU A 241 -7.79 -0.66 14.85
N ALA A 242 -8.19 0.32 14.04
CA ALA A 242 -7.38 0.79 12.92
C ALA A 242 -6.09 1.46 13.40
N SER A 243 -6.17 2.17 14.54
CA SER A 243 -5.00 2.77 15.22
C SER A 243 -3.98 1.74 15.73
N LEU A 244 -4.35 0.47 15.79
CA LEU A 244 -3.48 -0.67 16.05
C LEU A 244 -3.03 -1.34 14.73
N ALA A 245 -3.99 -1.63 13.84
CA ALA A 245 -3.76 -2.43 12.63
C ALA A 245 -2.77 -1.76 11.66
N PHE A 246 -2.95 -0.48 11.34
CA PHE A 246 -2.12 0.20 10.36
C PHE A 246 -0.66 0.39 10.82
N PRO A 247 -0.36 0.88 12.04
CA PRO A 247 1.02 0.93 12.51
C PRO A 247 1.69 -0.43 12.56
N LEU A 248 1.02 -1.47 13.06
CA LEU A 248 1.56 -2.82 13.11
C LEU A 248 1.83 -3.38 11.69
N THR A 249 0.92 -3.16 10.76
CA THR A 249 1.10 -3.57 9.36
C THR A 249 2.30 -2.85 8.75
N ASN A 250 2.39 -1.53 8.89
CA ASN A 250 3.47 -0.73 8.30
C ASN A 250 4.83 -1.10 8.88
N VAL A 251 4.93 -1.22 10.21
CA VAL A 251 6.17 -1.63 10.88
C VAL A 251 6.52 -3.08 10.56
N GLY A 252 5.53 -3.98 10.56
CA GLY A 252 5.71 -5.38 10.23
C GLY A 252 6.24 -5.59 8.80
N ILE A 253 5.68 -4.85 7.82
CA ILE A 253 6.17 -4.86 6.43
C ILE A 253 7.62 -4.37 6.37
N ILE A 254 7.94 -3.26 7.03
CA ILE A 254 9.29 -2.69 7.03
C ILE A 254 10.29 -3.68 7.62
N LEU A 255 9.99 -4.27 8.77
CA LEU A 255 10.86 -5.26 9.41
C LEU A 255 11.08 -6.48 8.52
N ALA A 256 10.01 -7.07 8.02
CA ALA A 256 10.10 -8.28 7.22
C ALA A 256 10.75 -8.03 5.84
N THR A 257 10.48 -6.88 5.19
CA THR A 257 11.16 -6.52 3.94
C THR A 257 12.63 -6.23 4.16
N THR A 258 13.01 -5.59 5.26
CA THR A 258 14.41 -5.28 5.57
C THR A 258 15.19 -6.55 5.87
N ILE A 259 14.64 -7.46 6.70
CA ILE A 259 15.27 -8.76 6.98
C ILE A 259 15.41 -9.55 5.67
N GLY A 260 14.35 -9.63 4.86
CA GLY A 260 14.38 -10.31 3.58
C GLY A 260 15.33 -9.66 2.57
N ALA A 261 15.51 -8.34 2.60
CA ALA A 261 16.47 -7.63 1.75
C ALA A 261 17.92 -8.00 2.09
N VAL A 262 18.23 -8.13 3.38
CA VAL A 262 19.56 -8.62 3.81
C VAL A 262 19.79 -10.08 3.38
N TRP A 263 18.79 -10.94 3.56
CA TRP A 263 18.93 -12.38 3.30
C TRP A 263 18.89 -12.74 1.81
N LEU A 264 17.94 -12.14 1.05
CA LEU A 264 17.71 -12.51 -0.36
C LEU A 264 18.52 -11.68 -1.34
N PHE A 265 18.89 -10.45 -0.96
CA PHE A 265 19.56 -9.50 -1.85
C PHE A 265 20.92 -9.06 -1.33
N GLU A 266 21.38 -9.64 -0.21
CA GLU A 266 22.69 -9.34 0.42
C GLU A 266 22.90 -7.85 0.69
N GLU A 267 21.81 -7.12 1.00
CA GLU A 267 21.89 -5.69 1.28
C GLU A 267 22.62 -5.43 2.60
N ARG A 268 23.51 -4.43 2.58
CA ARG A 268 24.22 -3.98 3.79
C ARG A 268 23.43 -2.88 4.48
N LEU A 269 23.07 -3.13 5.71
CA LEU A 269 22.40 -2.12 6.56
C LEU A 269 23.44 -1.25 7.26
N SER A 270 23.16 0.06 7.33
CA SER A 270 23.92 0.99 8.14
C SER A 270 23.55 0.86 9.62
N ALA A 271 24.37 1.41 10.51
CA ALA A 271 24.03 1.48 11.95
C ALA A 271 22.70 2.21 12.19
N VAL A 272 22.37 3.21 11.37
CA VAL A 272 21.10 3.95 11.45
C VAL A 272 19.91 3.05 11.13
N ASN A 273 20.02 2.19 10.12
CA ASN A 273 18.96 1.24 9.78
C ASN A 273 18.73 0.21 10.92
N TRP A 274 19.80 -0.26 11.58
CA TRP A 274 19.69 -1.15 12.74
C TRP A 274 18.97 -0.48 13.93
N TRP A 275 19.25 0.80 14.21
CA TRP A 275 18.48 1.56 15.19
C TRP A 275 17.01 1.69 14.80
N GLY A 276 16.74 1.90 13.52
CA GLY A 276 15.36 1.89 12.99
C GLY A 276 14.65 0.58 13.24
N ILE A 277 15.31 -0.57 13.04
CA ILE A 277 14.78 -1.91 13.34
C ILE A 277 14.50 -2.07 14.83
N ALA A 278 15.41 -1.65 15.70
CA ALA A 278 15.22 -1.72 17.16
C ALA A 278 13.99 -0.89 17.61
N LEU A 279 13.83 0.33 17.05
CA LEU A 279 12.64 1.16 17.33
C LEU A 279 11.35 0.54 16.76
N ALA A 280 11.42 -0.15 15.62
CA ALA A 280 10.28 -0.87 15.06
C ALA A 280 9.79 -1.98 16.00
N VAL A 281 10.70 -2.77 16.54
CA VAL A 281 10.36 -3.82 17.52
C VAL A 281 9.77 -3.21 18.79
N ALA A 282 10.38 -2.15 19.31
CA ALA A 282 9.83 -1.44 20.46
C ALA A 282 8.42 -0.88 20.18
N ALA A 283 8.21 -0.28 19.00
CA ALA A 283 6.90 0.23 18.59
C ALA A 283 5.82 -0.84 18.63
N ILE A 284 6.09 -2.03 18.09
CA ILE A 284 5.13 -3.16 18.12
C ILE A 284 4.72 -3.49 19.55
N VAL A 285 5.68 -3.57 20.47
CA VAL A 285 5.41 -3.87 21.89
C VAL A 285 4.51 -2.81 22.51
N PHE A 286 4.84 -1.52 22.35
CA PHE A 286 4.09 -0.42 22.96
C PHE A 286 2.68 -0.22 22.34
N ILE A 287 2.52 -0.52 21.03
CA ILE A 287 1.21 -0.42 20.39
C ILE A 287 0.30 -1.58 20.80
N SER A 288 0.86 -2.74 21.15
CA SER A 288 0.11 -3.95 21.48
C SER A 288 -0.34 -4.04 22.95
N VAL A 289 0.12 -3.13 23.80
CA VAL A 289 -0.26 -2.99 25.22
C VAL A 289 -1.39 -1.99 25.38
#